data_aff4d954b10fe89b72dfc37df8d1e2dd
#
_entry.id   aff4d954b10fe89b72dfc37df8d1e2dd
#
_cell.length_a   1.000
_cell.length_b   1.000
_cell.length_c   1.000
_cell.angle_alpha   90.00
_cell.angle_beta   90.00
_cell.angle_gamma   90.00
#
_symmetry.space_group_name_H-M   'P 1'
#
loop_
_entity.id
_entity.type
_entity.pdbx_description
1 polymer ?
#
loop_
_entity_poly.entity_id
_entity_poly.type
_entity_poly.pdbx_seq_one_letter_code
_entity_poly.pdbx_strand_id
1 'polypeptide(L)'
;MDQGGQEGGSLAAKITHLITTLYPEGRPGYAKLAAQIRERTGATLSSTYLWELASGRKRNLTQETLGTLAAFFGVPPDYFLDDAVTSRVDAQLELAQALRNHKVRSIALRADGLSDDTLDALLAMVTEARKIERLGPPAEHPADEPGA
;
A
#
# COMPACT_ATOMS: atom_id res chain seq x y z
N MET A 1 22.50 -16.37 3.74
CA MET A 1 21.96 -16.25 3.54
C MET A 1 21.01 -15.70 3.60
N ASP A 2 20.54 -15.35 3.38
CA ASP A 2 19.81 -14.85 3.52
C ASP A 2 18.86 -14.70 3.38
N GLN A 3 18.36 -14.66 3.28
CA GLN A 3 17.58 -14.48 3.11
C GLN A 3 16.70 -14.13 3.27
N GLY A 4 16.93 -14.22 3.27
CA GLY A 4 15.95 -13.69 3.79
C GLY A 4 14.63 -13.56 3.35
N GLY A 5 14.10 -14.26 2.94
CA GLY A 5 12.79 -14.25 2.49
C GLY A 5 11.81 -13.34 3.14
N GLN A 6 12.19 -12.24 3.50
CA GLN A 6 11.25 -11.40 4.08
C GLN A 6 10.39 -10.86 3.01
N GLU A 7 9.54 -11.66 2.54
CA GLU A 7 8.62 -11.21 1.61
C GLU A 7 7.89 -10.07 2.12
N GLY A 8 7.48 -9.21 1.94
CA GLY A 8 6.80 -8.09 2.50
C GLY A 8 7.70 -7.14 3.26
N GLY A 9 8.84 -7.64 3.71
CA GLY A 9 9.72 -6.85 4.54
C GLY A 9 10.79 -6.10 3.79
N SER A 10 11.04 -6.38 2.52
CA SER A 10 12.14 -5.75 1.81
C SER A 10 11.79 -4.32 1.41
N LEU A 11 12.81 -3.48 1.43
CA LEU A 11 12.67 -2.09 0.99
C LEU A 11 12.19 -2.02 -0.45
N ALA A 12 12.75 -2.85 -1.33
CA ALA A 12 12.34 -2.88 -2.73
C ALA A 12 10.88 -3.22 -2.89
N ALA A 13 10.38 -4.20 -2.15
CA ALA A 13 8.98 -4.59 -2.20
C ALA A 13 8.07 -3.46 -1.73
N LYS A 14 8.45 -2.78 -0.66
CA LYS A 14 7.67 -1.66 -0.12
C LYS A 14 7.59 -0.51 -1.13
N ILE A 15 8.71 -0.16 -1.72
CA ILE A 15 8.77 0.92 -2.71
C ILE A 15 7.95 0.56 -3.95
N THR A 16 8.11 -0.66 -4.44
CA THR A 16 7.36 -1.13 -5.62
C THR A 16 5.86 -1.12 -5.33
N HIS A 17 5.46 -1.56 -4.15
CA HIS A 17 4.06 -1.55 -3.76
C HIS A 17 3.49 -0.13 -3.73
N LEU A 18 4.23 0.82 -3.16
CA LEU A 18 3.79 2.22 -3.12
C LEU A 18 3.67 2.82 -4.52
N ILE A 19 4.62 2.52 -5.40
CA ILE A 19 4.56 3.01 -6.78
C ILE A 19 3.31 2.45 -7.47
N THR A 20 3.06 1.16 -7.33
CA THR A 20 1.90 0.52 -7.93
C THR A 20 0.60 1.11 -7.39
N THR A 21 0.55 1.38 -6.09
CA THR A 21 -0.63 1.94 -5.44
C THR A 21 -0.88 3.39 -5.89
N LEU A 22 0.19 4.18 -5.99
CA LEU A 22 0.08 5.59 -6.38
C LEU A 22 -0.28 5.74 -7.86
N TYR A 23 0.12 4.80 -8.69
CA TYR A 23 -0.13 4.83 -10.13
C TYR A 23 -0.89 3.57 -10.57
N PRO A 24 -2.15 3.44 -10.20
CA PRO A 24 -2.91 2.20 -10.49
C PRO A 24 -3.13 1.95 -11.97
N GLU A 25 -3.05 2.98 -12.80
CA GLU A 25 -3.26 2.85 -14.24
C GLU A 25 -1.98 2.62 -15.02
N GLY A 26 -0.85 2.49 -14.35
CA GLY A 26 0.43 2.25 -14.98
C GLY A 26 1.51 3.10 -14.36
N ARG A 27 2.59 2.46 -13.98
CA ARG A 27 3.69 3.18 -13.33
C ARG A 27 4.47 3.98 -14.35
N PRO A 28 4.93 5.18 -13.98
CA PRO A 28 5.81 5.95 -14.85
C PRO A 28 7.22 5.34 -14.86
N GLY A 29 8.01 5.72 -15.86
CA GLY A 29 9.42 5.40 -15.84
C GLY A 29 10.12 6.12 -14.70
N TYR A 30 11.31 5.67 -14.36
CA TYR A 30 12.03 6.22 -13.21
C TYR A 30 12.44 7.67 -13.42
N ALA A 31 12.69 8.08 -14.67
CA ALA A 31 13.02 9.48 -14.95
C ALA A 31 11.85 10.41 -14.63
N LYS A 32 10.64 9.99 -15.01
CA LYS A 32 9.44 10.76 -14.71
C LYS A 32 9.16 10.77 -13.22
N LEU A 33 9.36 9.62 -12.55
CA LEU A 33 9.18 9.52 -11.12
C LEU A 33 10.14 10.45 -10.39
N ALA A 34 11.41 10.49 -10.81
CA ALA A 34 12.40 11.39 -10.23
C ALA A 34 11.97 12.86 -10.38
N ALA A 35 11.43 13.20 -11.55
CA ALA A 35 10.94 14.56 -11.79
C ALA A 35 9.78 14.92 -10.86
N GLN A 36 8.87 13.99 -10.66
CA GLN A 36 7.73 14.21 -9.75
C GLN A 36 8.16 14.35 -8.30
N ILE A 37 9.13 13.55 -7.87
CA ILE A 37 9.68 13.67 -6.52
C ILE A 37 10.29 15.06 -6.33
N ARG A 38 11.07 15.50 -7.29
CA ARG A 38 11.68 16.82 -7.23
C ARG A 38 10.63 17.93 -7.17
N GLU A 39 9.58 17.79 -7.98
CA GLU A 39 8.52 18.78 -8.01
C GLU A 39 7.77 18.88 -6.69
N ARG A 40 7.49 17.74 -6.06
CA ARG A 40 6.70 17.71 -4.82
C ARG A 40 7.52 17.93 -3.56
N THR A 41 8.75 17.46 -3.53
CA THR A 41 9.56 17.51 -2.31
C THR A 41 10.76 18.44 -2.39
N GLY A 42 11.13 18.87 -3.59
CA GLY A 42 12.33 19.66 -3.80
C GLY A 42 13.62 18.84 -3.78
N ALA A 43 13.55 17.56 -3.46
CA ALA A 43 14.72 16.71 -3.38
C ALA A 43 15.09 16.17 -4.76
N THR A 44 16.39 16.00 -4.99
CA THR A 44 16.91 15.46 -6.24
C THR A 44 17.36 14.02 -6.03
N LEU A 45 16.57 13.08 -6.58
CA LEU A 45 16.96 11.67 -6.63
C LEU A 45 17.09 11.28 -8.10
N SER A 46 18.16 10.58 -8.46
CA SER A 46 18.36 10.20 -9.85
C SER A 46 17.47 9.02 -10.22
N SER A 47 17.19 8.89 -11.50
CA SER A 47 16.43 7.75 -12.01
C SER A 47 17.16 6.44 -11.73
N THR A 48 18.48 6.45 -11.84
CA THR A 48 19.30 5.27 -11.54
C THR A 48 19.17 4.87 -10.07
N TYR A 49 19.21 5.85 -9.18
CA TYR A 49 19.07 5.57 -7.75
C TYR A 49 17.70 4.97 -7.43
N LEU A 50 16.65 5.53 -8.02
CA LEU A 50 15.30 4.99 -7.83
C LEU A 50 15.19 3.55 -8.35
N TRP A 51 15.79 3.28 -9.49
CA TRP A 51 15.82 1.92 -10.03
C TRP A 51 16.57 0.98 -9.09
N GLU A 52 17.69 1.42 -8.53
CA GLU A 52 18.46 0.61 -7.59
C GLU A 52 17.65 0.28 -6.33
N LEU A 53 16.90 1.25 -5.82
CA LEU A 53 16.03 1.01 -4.67
C LEU A 53 14.90 0.04 -5.01
N ALA A 54 14.23 0.26 -6.12
CA ALA A 54 13.07 -0.57 -6.49
C ALA A 54 13.47 -1.97 -6.91
N SER A 55 14.69 -2.16 -7.42
CA SER A 55 15.18 -3.46 -7.84
C SER A 55 15.86 -4.25 -6.73
N GLY A 56 16.04 -3.65 -5.56
CA GLY A 56 16.69 -4.30 -4.44
C GLY A 56 18.21 -4.21 -4.45
N ARG A 57 18.79 -3.49 -5.39
CA ARG A 57 20.24 -3.31 -5.44
C ARG A 57 20.75 -2.43 -4.31
N LYS A 58 19.94 -1.45 -3.89
CA LYS A 58 20.23 -0.68 -2.69
C LYS A 58 19.20 -1.04 -1.62
N ARG A 59 19.69 -1.37 -0.45
CA ARG A 59 18.83 -1.84 0.65
C ARG A 59 18.75 -0.88 1.81
N ASN A 60 19.59 0.15 1.81
CA ASN A 60 19.63 1.10 2.91
C ASN A 60 19.29 2.50 2.42
N LEU A 61 18.59 3.23 3.25
CA LEU A 61 18.24 4.62 2.99
C LEU A 61 18.93 5.51 4.00
N THR A 62 19.42 6.67 3.54
CA THR A 62 19.82 7.72 4.47
C THR A 62 18.54 8.30 5.09
N GLN A 63 18.68 8.95 6.24
CA GLN A 63 17.55 9.61 6.87
C GLN A 63 16.91 10.64 5.94
N GLU A 64 17.74 11.37 5.20
CA GLU A 64 17.25 12.37 4.27
C GLU A 64 16.40 11.75 3.15
N THR A 65 16.89 10.68 2.53
CA THR A 65 16.15 9.99 1.48
C THR A 65 14.89 9.34 2.03
N LEU A 66 14.98 8.77 3.22
CA LEU A 66 13.81 8.20 3.89
C LEU A 66 12.71 9.25 4.06
N GLY A 67 13.07 10.42 4.56
CA GLY A 67 12.12 11.52 4.73
C GLY A 67 11.52 11.97 3.41
N THR A 68 12.35 12.05 2.36
CA THR A 68 11.90 12.43 1.03
C THR A 68 10.85 11.45 0.48
N LEU A 69 11.15 10.16 0.55
CA LEU A 69 10.23 9.15 0.04
C LEU A 69 8.94 9.09 0.86
N ALA A 70 9.05 9.22 2.18
CA ALA A 70 7.87 9.24 3.04
C ALA A 70 6.98 10.43 2.69
N ALA A 71 7.55 11.60 2.50
CA ALA A 71 6.80 12.79 2.13
C ALA A 71 6.17 12.65 0.74
N PHE A 72 6.92 12.12 -0.22
CA PHE A 72 6.41 11.96 -1.57
C PHE A 72 5.22 10.99 -1.63
N PHE A 73 5.35 9.84 -0.98
CA PHE A 73 4.29 8.82 -1.00
C PHE A 73 3.18 9.10 0.01
N GLY A 74 3.37 10.06 0.90
CA GLY A 74 2.36 10.38 1.90
C GLY A 74 2.21 9.33 2.99
N VAL A 75 3.30 8.65 3.33
CA VAL A 75 3.33 7.62 4.38
C VAL A 75 4.27 8.04 5.51
N PRO A 76 4.09 7.50 6.73
CA PRO A 76 5.05 7.78 7.79
C PRO A 76 6.40 7.13 7.47
N PRO A 77 7.53 7.75 7.92
CA PRO A 77 8.85 7.18 7.67
C PRO A 77 8.99 5.74 8.18
N ASP A 78 8.32 5.41 9.27
CA ASP A 78 8.35 4.06 9.84
C ASP A 78 7.77 3.01 8.89
N TYR A 79 7.03 3.43 7.89
CA TYR A 79 6.53 2.51 6.86
C TYR A 79 7.69 1.69 6.26
N PHE A 80 8.83 2.31 6.05
CA PHE A 80 9.98 1.64 5.43
C PHE A 80 10.82 0.84 6.42
N LEU A 81 10.59 1.00 7.71
CA LEU A 81 11.45 0.44 8.75
C LEU A 81 10.79 -0.64 9.59
N ASP A 82 9.46 -0.60 9.72
CA ASP A 82 8.71 -1.46 10.63
C ASP A 82 7.60 -2.18 9.85
N ASP A 83 7.69 -3.49 9.77
CA ASP A 83 6.73 -4.29 9.00
C ASP A 83 5.29 -4.16 9.52
N ALA A 84 5.11 -3.97 10.82
CA ALA A 84 3.77 -3.76 11.37
C ALA A 84 3.17 -2.44 10.88
N VAL A 85 3.99 -1.40 10.80
CA VAL A 85 3.54 -0.11 10.26
C VAL A 85 3.25 -0.25 8.76
N THR A 86 4.12 -0.98 8.04
CA THR A 86 3.91 -1.22 6.61
C THR A 86 2.55 -1.88 6.36
N SER A 87 2.25 -2.94 7.10
CA SER A 87 0.98 -3.66 6.92
C SER A 87 -0.23 -2.79 7.22
N ARG A 88 -0.18 -2.02 8.30
CA ARG A 88 -1.28 -1.14 8.67
C ARG A 88 -1.52 -0.06 7.61
N VAL A 89 -0.44 0.57 7.14
CA VAL A 89 -0.55 1.63 6.14
C VAL A 89 -1.02 1.07 4.81
N ASP A 90 -0.51 -0.10 4.41
CA ASP A 90 -0.95 -0.75 3.17
C ASP A 90 -2.45 -1.04 3.19
N ALA A 91 -2.96 -1.52 4.32
CA ALA A 91 -4.39 -1.76 4.46
C ALA A 91 -5.20 -0.48 4.32
N GLN A 92 -4.72 0.62 4.91
CA GLN A 92 -5.36 1.92 4.77
C GLN A 92 -5.35 2.43 3.33
N LEU A 93 -4.25 2.23 2.62
CA LEU A 93 -4.16 2.64 1.21
C LEU A 93 -5.10 1.81 0.34
N GLU A 94 -5.20 0.52 0.58
CA GLU A 94 -6.12 -0.34 -0.15
C GLU A 94 -7.57 0.05 0.09
N LEU A 95 -7.92 0.37 1.32
CA LEU A 95 -9.26 0.85 1.62
C LEU A 95 -9.55 2.16 0.89
N ALA A 96 -8.60 3.10 0.91
CA ALA A 96 -8.77 4.36 0.20
C ALA A 96 -8.96 4.15 -1.30
N GLN A 97 -8.22 3.21 -1.89
CA GLN A 97 -8.37 2.85 -3.29
C GLN A 97 -9.77 2.29 -3.58
N ALA A 98 -10.23 1.35 -2.75
CA ALA A 98 -11.55 0.74 -2.91
C ALA A 98 -12.64 1.79 -2.84
N LEU A 99 -12.51 2.77 -1.94
CA LEU A 99 -13.52 3.81 -1.76
C LEU A 99 -13.53 4.87 -2.87
N ARG A 100 -12.63 4.79 -3.84
CA ARG A 100 -12.70 5.63 -5.03
C ARG A 100 -13.91 5.27 -5.90
N ASN A 101 -14.28 4.00 -5.89
CA ASN A 101 -15.48 3.57 -6.60
C ASN A 101 -16.70 4.04 -5.81
N HIS A 102 -17.53 4.90 -6.40
CA HIS A 102 -18.64 5.51 -5.68
C HIS A 102 -19.69 4.49 -5.24
N LYS A 103 -19.83 3.38 -5.96
CA LYS A 103 -20.78 2.33 -5.56
C LYS A 103 -20.26 1.60 -4.33
N VAL A 104 -18.96 1.30 -4.27
CA VAL A 104 -18.36 0.69 -3.09
C VAL A 104 -18.49 1.63 -1.90
N ARG A 105 -18.20 2.91 -2.09
CA ARG A 105 -18.34 3.91 -1.03
C ARG A 105 -19.77 4.01 -0.55
N SER A 106 -20.74 3.97 -1.47
CA SER A 106 -22.14 4.04 -1.11
C SER A 106 -22.57 2.84 -0.27
N ILE A 107 -22.07 1.64 -0.62
CA ILE A 107 -22.35 0.43 0.16
C ILE A 107 -21.78 0.59 1.56
N ALA A 108 -20.54 1.05 1.67
CA ALA A 108 -19.89 1.24 2.96
C ALA A 108 -20.67 2.22 3.85
N LEU A 109 -21.08 3.35 3.28
CA LEU A 109 -21.83 4.35 4.04
C LEU A 109 -23.19 3.84 4.51
N ARG A 110 -23.84 3.01 3.70
CA ARG A 110 -25.14 2.44 4.06
C ARG A 110 -25.03 1.27 5.01
N ALA A 111 -23.90 0.59 5.01
CA ALA A 111 -23.65 -0.49 5.96
C ALA A 111 -23.32 0.05 7.35
N ASP A 112 -22.82 1.27 7.43
CA ASP A 112 -22.48 1.89 8.70
C ASP A 112 -23.72 2.01 9.59
N GLY A 113 -23.62 1.58 10.83
CA GLY A 113 -24.72 1.61 11.79
C GLY A 113 -25.52 0.33 11.87
N LEU A 114 -25.29 -0.63 10.98
CA LEU A 114 -25.94 -1.94 11.07
C LEU A 114 -25.29 -2.75 12.21
N SER A 115 -26.06 -3.70 12.75
CA SER A 115 -25.53 -4.58 13.80
C SER A 115 -24.42 -5.47 13.26
N ASP A 116 -23.57 -5.96 14.15
CA ASP A 116 -22.48 -6.86 13.76
C ASP A 116 -23.00 -8.13 13.08
N ASP A 117 -24.11 -8.69 13.57
CA ASP A 117 -24.71 -9.88 12.95
C ASP A 117 -25.13 -9.61 11.51
N THR A 118 -25.72 -8.45 11.26
CA THR A 118 -26.13 -8.09 9.90
C THR A 118 -24.91 -7.84 9.02
N LEU A 119 -23.89 -7.18 9.57
CA LEU A 119 -22.64 -6.95 8.83
C LEU A 119 -21.96 -8.27 8.46
N ASP A 120 -21.97 -9.26 9.38
CA ASP A 120 -21.42 -10.59 9.09
C ASP A 120 -22.16 -11.26 7.95
N ALA A 121 -23.49 -11.14 7.92
CA ALA A 121 -24.29 -11.69 6.83
C ALA A 121 -23.95 -11.02 5.50
N LEU A 122 -23.76 -9.71 5.50
CA LEU A 122 -23.38 -8.98 4.29
C LEU A 122 -21.98 -9.39 3.83
N LEU A 123 -21.03 -9.58 4.76
CA LEU A 123 -19.70 -10.05 4.40
C LEU A 123 -19.75 -11.42 3.73
N ALA A 124 -20.59 -12.32 4.24
CA ALA A 124 -20.76 -13.64 3.63
C ALA A 124 -21.28 -13.52 2.19
N MET A 125 -22.25 -12.63 1.96
CA MET A 125 -22.79 -12.39 0.63
C MET A 125 -21.73 -11.84 -0.32
N VAL A 126 -20.92 -10.88 0.14
CA VAL A 126 -19.86 -10.31 -0.66
C VAL A 126 -18.81 -11.38 -0.98
N THR A 127 -18.47 -12.22 -0.01
CA THR A 127 -17.51 -13.31 -0.23
C THR A 127 -17.97 -14.24 -1.34
N GLU A 128 -19.27 -14.61 -1.34
CA GLU A 128 -19.82 -15.45 -2.39
C GLU A 128 -19.82 -14.74 -3.75
N ALA A 129 -20.15 -13.46 -3.77
CA ALA A 129 -20.10 -12.67 -5.01
C ALA A 129 -18.69 -12.65 -5.58
N ARG A 130 -17.67 -12.48 -4.72
CA ARG A 130 -16.27 -12.48 -5.17
C ARG A 130 -15.87 -13.82 -5.77
N LYS A 131 -16.37 -14.93 -5.21
CA LYS A 131 -16.11 -16.27 -5.78
C LYS A 131 -16.73 -16.41 -7.16
N ILE A 132 -17.96 -15.94 -7.32
CA ILE A 132 -18.65 -15.98 -8.61
C ILE A 132 -17.89 -15.21 -9.67
N GLU A 133 -17.35 -14.06 -9.31
CA GLU A 133 -16.57 -13.24 -10.24
C GLU A 133 -15.10 -13.64 -10.31
N ARG A 134 -14.74 -14.71 -9.60
CA ARG A 134 -13.37 -15.24 -9.58
C ARG A 134 -12.35 -14.24 -9.07
N LEU A 135 -12.77 -13.40 -8.14
CA LEU A 135 -11.86 -12.47 -7.46
C LEU A 135 -11.28 -13.15 -6.22
N GLY A 136 -10.01 -12.89 -5.96
CA GLY A 136 -9.37 -13.41 -4.75
C GLY A 136 -9.95 -12.78 -3.50
N PRO A 137 -9.57 -13.30 -2.32
CA PRO A 137 -10.00 -12.68 -1.08
C PRO A 137 -9.45 -11.26 -0.98
N PRO A 138 -10.18 -10.36 -0.28
CA PRO A 138 -9.67 -9.02 -0.07
C PRO A 138 -8.45 -9.05 0.86
N ALA A 139 -7.67 -7.99 0.86
CA ALA A 139 -6.57 -7.88 1.78
C ALA A 139 -7.12 -7.82 3.21
N GLU A 140 -6.56 -8.63 4.08
CA GLU A 140 -6.99 -8.66 5.46
C GLU A 140 -6.21 -7.64 6.28
N HIS A 141 -6.92 -6.93 7.12
CA HIS A 141 -6.29 -5.98 8.03
C HIS A 141 -5.81 -6.73 9.28
N PRO A 142 -4.52 -6.62 9.60
CA PRO A 142 -4.00 -7.36 10.77
C PRO A 142 -4.70 -7.02 12.09
N ALA A 143 -5.42 -5.93 12.13
CA ALA A 143 -6.10 -5.51 13.36
C ALA A 143 -7.42 -6.24 13.63
N ASP A 144 -7.86 -7.07 12.68
CA ASP A 144 -9.13 -7.78 12.84
C ASP A 144 -8.97 -9.11 13.58
N GLU A 145 -7.80 -9.42 14.05
CA GLU A 145 -7.68 -10.58 14.89
C GLU A 145 -8.44 -10.32 16.19
N PRO A 146 -9.39 -11.16 16.53
CA PRO A 146 -10.07 -11.00 17.80
C PRO A 146 -9.01 -11.09 18.89
N GLY A 147 -8.87 -10.03 19.63
CA GLY A 147 -7.94 -10.02 20.74
C GLY A 147 -8.16 -11.24 21.60
N ALA A 148 -7.12 -11.93 21.83
CA ALA A 148 -7.20 -13.11 22.66
C ALA A 148 -7.63 -12.72 24.07
#